data_9f756ceb056651eb0f003d01e12b3054
#
_entry.id   9f756ceb056651eb0f003d01e12b3054
#
_cell.length_a   1.000
_cell.length_b   1.000
_cell.length_c   1.000
_cell.angle_alpha   90.00
_cell.angle_beta   90.00
_cell.angle_gamma   90.00
#
_symmetry.space_group_name_H-M   'P 1'
#
loop_
_entity.id
_entity.type
_entity.pdbx_description
1 polymer ?
#
loop_
_entity_poly.entity_id
_entity_poly.type
_entity_poly.pdbx_seq_one_letter_code
_entity_poly.pdbx_strand_id
1 'polypeptide(L)'
;MDILLPIRTAILTHGYNEQWWNNIQTNITLNQKLDFITKGLNFIGRFGFDTDNYNFIKRYKCPALWSADRFRKDDGTINFTRKRAEQEMTQTSGNTGERKEYFEAELQYNRNFKSHILSGTLKYTQDSKVKTQEIGNDIKNSLPMRHQ
;
A
#
# COMPACT_ATOMS: atom_id res chain seq x y z
N MET A 1 17.05 23.02 31.23
CA MET A 1 15.65 23.41 30.96
C MET A 1 15.36 23.02 29.53
N ASP A 2 14.81 21.80 29.36
CA ASP A 2 14.51 21.28 28.04
C ASP A 2 13.35 22.07 27.47
N ILE A 3 13.60 22.74 26.35
CA ILE A 3 12.53 23.42 25.61
C ILE A 3 11.70 22.32 24.95
N LEU A 4 10.65 21.90 25.62
CA LEU A 4 9.60 21.08 25.01
C LEU A 4 8.92 21.92 23.94
N LEU A 5 9.34 21.76 22.70
CA LEU A 5 8.56 22.26 21.57
C LEU A 5 7.14 21.67 21.68
N PRO A 6 6.11 22.52 21.69
CA PRO A 6 4.74 22.01 21.74
C PRO A 6 4.54 21.00 20.60
N ILE A 7 3.90 19.88 20.93
CA ILE A 7 3.69 18.73 20.01
C ILE A 7 3.15 19.18 18.63
N ARG A 8 2.28 20.17 18.59
CA ARG A 8 1.79 20.76 17.34
C ARG A 8 2.90 21.33 16.46
N THR A 9 3.86 22.05 17.05
CA THR A 9 4.99 22.62 16.30
C THR A 9 5.92 21.52 15.80
N ALA A 10 6.12 20.47 16.57
CA ALA A 10 6.91 19.31 16.15
C ALA A 10 6.30 18.62 14.94
N ILE A 11 4.99 18.38 14.92
CA ILE A 11 4.29 17.74 13.79
C ILE A 11 4.36 18.62 12.52
N LEU A 12 4.14 19.91 12.64
CA LEU A 12 4.13 20.81 11.50
C LEU A 12 5.52 21.11 10.92
N THR A 13 6.57 20.98 11.73
CA THR A 13 7.94 21.35 11.33
C THR A 13 8.82 20.17 10.92
N HIS A 14 8.49 18.94 11.33
CA HIS A 14 9.34 17.77 11.06
C HIS A 14 8.86 16.92 9.89
N GLY A 15 7.66 17.17 9.36
CA GLY A 15 7.04 16.38 8.31
C GLY A 15 6.19 15.24 8.84
N TYR A 16 5.79 14.36 7.95
CA TYR A 16 4.90 13.25 8.27
C TYR A 16 5.23 12.02 7.43
N ASN A 17 4.77 10.87 7.91
CA ASN A 17 4.79 9.61 7.20
C ASN A 17 3.35 9.10 7.10
N GLU A 18 2.85 9.00 5.90
CA GLU A 18 1.52 8.49 5.60
C GLU A 18 1.67 7.16 4.86
N GLN A 19 0.93 6.18 5.32
CA GLN A 19 0.95 4.83 4.77
C GLN A 19 -0.49 4.33 4.68
N TRP A 20 -0.84 3.72 3.55
CA TRP A 20 -2.14 3.08 3.41
C TRP A 20 -2.01 1.77 2.67
N TRP A 21 -2.83 0.87 3.08
CA TRP A 21 -2.89 -0.49 2.59
C TRP A 21 -4.29 -0.79 2.08
N ASN A 22 -4.38 -1.25 0.85
CA ASN A 22 -5.62 -1.67 0.23
C ASN A 22 -5.50 -3.14 -0.13
N ASN A 23 -6.38 -3.95 0.44
CA ASN A 23 -6.52 -5.36 0.11
C ASN A 23 -7.96 -5.60 -0.40
N ILE A 24 -8.08 -6.15 -1.58
CA ILE A 24 -9.35 -6.53 -2.18
C ILE A 24 -9.25 -8.00 -2.56
N GLN A 25 -10.18 -8.80 -2.04
CA GLN A 25 -10.29 -10.22 -2.34
C GLN A 25 -11.68 -10.51 -2.87
N THR A 26 -11.76 -11.12 -4.02
CA THR A 26 -13.02 -11.46 -4.68
C THR A 26 -13.00 -12.89 -5.13
N ASN A 27 -14.03 -13.66 -4.75
CA ASN A 27 -14.21 -15.03 -5.18
C ASN A 27 -15.63 -15.19 -5.74
N ILE A 28 -15.73 -15.68 -6.96
CA ILE A 28 -16.98 -15.96 -7.65
C ILE A 28 -17.02 -17.45 -7.96
N THR A 29 -18.11 -18.10 -7.61
CA THR A 29 -18.35 -19.50 -7.95
C THR A 29 -19.66 -19.60 -8.72
N LEU A 30 -19.59 -20.17 -9.92
CA LEU A 30 -20.73 -20.51 -10.74
C LEU A 30 -20.91 -22.03 -10.70
N ASN A 31 -22.08 -22.48 -10.33
CA ASN A 31 -22.45 -23.90 -10.36
C ASN A 31 -23.68 -24.05 -11.25
N GLN A 32 -23.51 -24.72 -12.39
CA GLN A 32 -24.54 -24.91 -13.39
C GLN A 32 -24.78 -26.37 -13.69
N LYS A 33 -25.99 -26.85 -13.44
CA LYS A 33 -26.44 -28.17 -13.89
C LYS A 33 -26.70 -28.14 -15.39
N LEU A 34 -26.06 -29.03 -16.10
CA LEU A 34 -26.16 -29.17 -17.56
C LEU A 34 -27.02 -30.40 -17.96
N ASP A 35 -28.01 -30.73 -17.15
CA ASP A 35 -28.92 -31.85 -17.40
C ASP A 35 -29.68 -31.75 -18.73
N PHE A 36 -29.78 -30.53 -19.29
CA PHE A 36 -30.36 -30.26 -20.59
C PHE A 36 -29.51 -30.78 -21.75
N ILE A 37 -28.18 -30.91 -21.56
CA ILE A 37 -27.23 -31.48 -22.53
C ILE A 37 -27.19 -32.99 -22.32
N THR A 38 -26.87 -33.39 -21.08
CA THR A 38 -26.86 -34.79 -20.68
C THR A 38 -27.11 -34.94 -19.18
N LYS A 39 -27.98 -35.90 -18.81
CA LYS A 39 -28.31 -36.11 -17.40
C LYS A 39 -27.09 -36.48 -16.59
N GLY A 40 -26.92 -35.77 -15.46
CA GLY A 40 -25.83 -36.01 -14.53
C GLY A 40 -24.56 -35.21 -14.87
N LEU A 41 -24.62 -34.26 -15.80
CA LEU A 41 -23.53 -33.34 -16.09
C LEU A 41 -23.68 -32.05 -15.27
N ASN A 42 -22.59 -31.66 -14.61
CA ASN A 42 -22.50 -30.42 -13.83
C ASN A 42 -21.24 -29.64 -14.21
N PHE A 43 -21.35 -28.34 -14.34
CA PHE A 43 -20.25 -27.41 -14.56
C PHE A 43 -20.05 -26.55 -13.34
N ILE A 44 -18.80 -26.44 -12.89
CA ILE A 44 -18.42 -25.56 -11.80
C ILE A 44 -17.30 -24.64 -12.30
N GLY A 45 -17.59 -23.33 -12.34
CA GLY A 45 -16.63 -22.29 -12.64
C GLY A 45 -16.25 -21.54 -11.37
N ARG A 46 -14.97 -21.33 -11.11
CA ARG A 46 -14.47 -20.53 -9.99
C ARG A 46 -13.53 -19.48 -10.52
N PHE A 47 -13.74 -18.25 -10.10
CA PHE A 47 -12.88 -17.12 -10.41
C PHE A 47 -12.50 -16.42 -9.12
N GLY A 48 -11.20 -16.24 -8.91
CA GLY A 48 -10.62 -15.51 -7.80
C GLY A 48 -9.82 -14.33 -8.31
N PHE A 49 -9.98 -13.18 -7.67
CA PHE A 49 -9.19 -11.99 -7.92
C PHE A 49 -8.77 -11.37 -6.60
N ASP A 50 -7.46 -11.32 -6.36
CA ASP A 50 -6.89 -10.72 -5.17
C ASP A 50 -5.94 -9.60 -5.59
N THR A 51 -6.06 -8.44 -4.95
CA THR A 51 -5.10 -7.36 -5.11
C THR A 51 -4.71 -6.77 -3.77
N ASP A 52 -3.42 -6.66 -3.56
CA ASP A 52 -2.79 -6.03 -2.42
C ASP A 52 -2.00 -4.83 -2.90
N ASN A 53 -2.32 -3.63 -2.40
CA ASN A 53 -1.58 -2.41 -2.72
C ASN A 53 -1.14 -1.73 -1.44
N TYR A 54 0.15 -1.47 -1.36
CA TYR A 54 0.77 -0.70 -0.30
C TYR A 54 1.37 0.56 -0.88
N ASN A 55 0.98 1.70 -0.34
CA ASN A 55 1.50 3.00 -0.74
C ASN A 55 2.02 3.73 0.48
N PHE A 56 3.11 4.48 0.31
CA PHE A 56 3.61 5.35 1.35
C PHE A 56 4.07 6.69 0.77
N ILE A 57 3.88 7.75 1.56
CA ILE A 57 4.45 9.08 1.34
C ILE A 57 5.14 9.49 2.63
N LYS A 58 6.44 9.68 2.55
CA LYS A 58 7.27 10.12 3.66
C LYS A 58 7.81 11.51 3.35
N ARG A 59 7.44 12.48 4.14
CA ARG A 59 7.96 13.84 4.07
C ARG A 59 8.77 14.11 5.33
N TYR A 60 9.96 14.61 5.13
CA TYR A 60 10.86 14.94 6.22
C TYR A 60 11.39 16.37 6.05
N LYS A 61 11.24 17.15 7.09
CA LYS A 61 11.81 18.50 7.20
C LYS A 61 12.50 18.64 8.55
N CYS A 62 13.66 19.24 8.57
CA CYS A 62 14.40 19.49 9.79
C CYS A 62 14.57 21.01 9.98
N PRO A 63 13.81 21.65 10.89
CA PRO A 63 13.93 23.05 11.15
C PRO A 63 15.27 23.39 11.80
N ALA A 64 15.73 24.64 11.60
CA ALA A 64 16.88 25.18 12.31
C ALA A 64 16.65 25.13 13.82
N LEU A 65 17.65 24.70 14.56
CA LEU A 65 17.61 24.69 16.01
C LEU A 65 18.59 25.73 16.57
N TRP A 66 18.10 26.60 17.43
CA TRP A 66 18.85 27.64 18.07
C TRP A 66 18.80 27.45 19.58
N SER A 67 19.93 27.67 20.24
CA SER A 67 20.03 27.67 21.69
C SER A 67 20.28 29.08 22.16
N ALA A 68 19.53 29.53 23.13
CA ALA A 68 19.79 30.78 23.82
C ALA A 68 20.95 30.59 24.82
N ASP A 69 21.91 31.49 24.82
CA ASP A 69 22.97 31.50 25.80
C ASP A 69 22.45 32.01 27.16
N ARG A 70 23.02 31.50 28.24
CA ARG A 70 22.66 31.90 29.60
C ARG A 70 22.97 33.36 29.91
N PHE A 71 24.01 33.88 29.25
CA PHE A 71 24.46 35.23 29.48
C PHE A 71 23.92 36.16 28.41
N ARG A 72 23.45 37.35 28.85
CA ARG A 72 23.03 38.38 27.94
C ARG A 72 24.29 39.13 27.44
N LYS A 73 24.19 39.70 26.25
CA LYS A 73 25.20 40.63 25.73
C LYS A 73 25.20 41.91 26.55
N ASP A 74 26.21 42.73 26.39
CA ASP A 74 26.35 44.02 27.09
C ASP A 74 25.20 44.99 26.80
N ASP A 75 24.52 44.81 25.65
CA ASP A 75 23.33 45.55 25.24
C ASP A 75 22.02 44.98 25.84
N GLY A 76 22.10 43.95 26.69
CA GLY A 76 20.96 43.31 27.32
C GLY A 76 20.21 42.29 26.45
N THR A 77 20.61 42.12 25.20
CA THR A 77 19.98 41.14 24.27
C THR A 77 20.45 39.71 24.55
N ILE A 78 19.59 38.72 24.20
CA ILE A 78 19.92 37.31 24.32
C ILE A 78 20.73 36.89 23.08
N ASN A 79 21.85 36.21 23.32
CA ASN A 79 22.64 35.62 22.25
C ASN A 79 22.06 34.25 21.88
N PHE A 80 21.90 34.01 20.57
CA PHE A 80 21.41 32.74 20.03
C PHE A 80 22.52 32.06 19.23
N THR A 81 22.84 30.82 19.62
CA THR A 81 23.79 29.98 18.89
C THR A 81 23.02 28.94 18.09
N ARG A 82 23.26 28.87 16.78
CA ARG A 82 22.66 27.89 15.91
C ARG A 82 23.28 26.50 16.18
N LYS A 83 22.50 25.57 16.70
CA LYS A 83 22.91 24.18 16.98
C LYS A 83 22.72 23.26 15.79
N ARG A 84 21.76 23.55 14.92
CA ARG A 84 21.47 22.77 13.71
C ARG A 84 20.99 23.70 12.60
N ALA A 85 21.48 23.50 11.39
CA ALA A 85 20.99 24.17 10.21
C ALA A 85 19.62 23.62 9.78
N GLU A 86 18.83 24.45 9.15
CA GLU A 86 17.60 24.00 8.48
C GLU A 86 17.97 23.07 7.34
N GLN A 87 17.21 21.97 7.21
CA GLN A 87 17.27 21.08 6.05
C GLN A 87 16.00 21.26 5.22
N GLU A 88 16.16 21.33 3.92
CA GLU A 88 15.05 21.40 2.99
C GLU A 88 14.15 20.18 3.12
N MET A 89 12.88 20.37 2.78
CA MET A 89 11.90 19.29 2.79
C MET A 89 12.24 18.27 1.72
N THR A 90 12.38 17.02 2.13
CA THR A 90 12.51 15.88 1.23
C THR A 90 11.21 15.08 1.23
N GLN A 91 10.86 14.52 0.09
CA GLN A 91 9.74 13.62 -0.06
C GLN A 91 10.20 12.35 -0.75
N THR A 92 9.89 11.22 -0.13
CA THR A 92 10.03 9.89 -0.71
C THR A 92 8.68 9.24 -0.75
N SER A 93 8.31 8.68 -1.88
CA SER A 93 7.07 7.92 -2.05
C SER A 93 7.36 6.59 -2.72
N GLY A 94 6.54 5.61 -2.45
CA GLY A 94 6.64 4.32 -3.09
C GLY A 94 5.31 3.61 -3.12
N ASN A 95 5.20 2.73 -4.11
CA ASN A 95 4.06 1.87 -4.33
C ASN A 95 4.56 0.44 -4.50
N THR A 96 3.90 -0.49 -3.83
CA THR A 96 4.11 -1.92 -4.04
C THR A 96 2.74 -2.55 -4.22
N GLY A 97 2.56 -3.25 -5.35
CA GLY A 97 1.32 -3.92 -5.69
C GLY A 97 1.55 -5.40 -5.99
N GLU A 98 0.61 -6.22 -5.56
CA GLU A 98 0.52 -7.63 -5.94
C GLU A 98 -0.89 -7.90 -6.43
N ARG A 99 -1.01 -8.56 -7.58
CA ARG A 99 -2.28 -9.01 -8.14
C ARG A 99 -2.18 -10.50 -8.42
N LYS A 100 -3.18 -11.23 -7.92
CA LYS A 100 -3.36 -12.65 -8.19
C LYS A 100 -4.70 -12.86 -8.87
N GLU A 101 -4.69 -13.64 -9.91
CA GLU A 101 -5.89 -14.07 -10.63
C GLU A 101 -5.91 -15.59 -10.64
N TYR A 102 -7.05 -16.15 -10.31
CA TYR A 102 -7.30 -17.57 -10.30
C TYR A 102 -8.53 -17.88 -11.11
N PHE A 103 -8.42 -18.82 -12.01
CA PHE A 103 -9.52 -19.34 -12.79
C PHE A 103 -9.52 -20.86 -12.75
N GLU A 104 -10.68 -21.43 -12.50
CA GLU A 104 -10.90 -22.87 -12.48
C GLU A 104 -12.19 -23.20 -13.19
N ALA A 105 -12.14 -24.17 -14.10
CA ALA A 105 -13.31 -24.76 -14.74
C ALA A 105 -13.31 -26.26 -14.49
N GLU A 106 -14.40 -26.75 -13.95
CA GLU A 106 -14.58 -28.15 -13.59
C GLU A 106 -15.86 -28.70 -14.22
N LEU A 107 -15.75 -29.79 -14.94
CA LEU A 107 -16.86 -30.52 -15.51
C LEU A 107 -16.99 -31.85 -14.82
N GLN A 108 -18.08 -32.05 -14.11
CA GLN A 108 -18.37 -33.28 -13.39
C GLN A 108 -19.51 -34.04 -14.10
N TYR A 109 -19.28 -35.30 -14.35
CA TYR A 109 -20.28 -36.22 -14.88
C TYR A 109 -20.53 -37.32 -13.87
N ASN A 110 -21.79 -37.54 -13.50
CA ASN A 110 -22.19 -38.62 -12.61
C ASN A 110 -23.52 -39.17 -13.06
N ARG A 111 -23.50 -40.41 -13.53
CA ARG A 111 -24.73 -41.05 -14.02
C ARG A 111 -24.80 -42.53 -13.57
N ASN A 112 -26.02 -42.88 -13.16
CA ASN A 112 -26.33 -44.25 -12.76
C ASN A 112 -27.08 -44.93 -13.89
N PHE A 113 -26.55 -46.06 -14.36
CA PHE A 113 -27.10 -46.90 -15.40
C PHE A 113 -27.52 -48.25 -14.77
N LYS A 114 -28.70 -48.34 -14.22
CA LYS A 114 -29.22 -49.55 -13.57
C LYS A 114 -28.23 -50.18 -12.59
N SER A 115 -27.31 -51.05 -13.10
CA SER A 115 -26.30 -51.73 -12.30
C SER A 115 -24.92 -51.13 -12.32
N HIS A 116 -24.70 -50.04 -13.08
CA HIS A 116 -23.40 -49.37 -13.22
C HIS A 116 -23.48 -47.91 -12.88
N ILE A 117 -22.53 -47.42 -12.11
CA ILE A 117 -22.35 -46.00 -11.82
C ILE A 117 -21.11 -45.56 -12.60
N LEU A 118 -21.31 -44.58 -13.46
CA LEU A 118 -20.22 -43.92 -14.18
C LEU A 118 -20.03 -42.51 -13.65
N SER A 119 -18.83 -42.24 -13.17
CA SER A 119 -18.44 -40.88 -12.71
C SER A 119 -17.11 -40.46 -13.33
N GLY A 120 -16.99 -39.20 -13.67
CA GLY A 120 -15.78 -38.63 -14.22
C GLY A 120 -15.73 -37.13 -13.94
N THR A 121 -14.52 -36.61 -13.78
CA THR A 121 -14.27 -35.18 -13.55
C THR A 121 -13.16 -34.72 -14.47
N LEU A 122 -13.43 -33.64 -15.21
CA LEU A 122 -12.44 -32.92 -15.99
C LEU A 122 -12.23 -31.54 -15.34
N LYS A 123 -10.99 -31.20 -15.01
CA LYS A 123 -10.66 -29.96 -14.33
C LYS A 123 -9.56 -29.21 -15.08
N TYR A 124 -9.77 -27.92 -15.29
CA TYR A 124 -8.80 -26.97 -15.80
C TYR A 124 -8.56 -25.88 -14.74
N THR A 125 -7.31 -25.54 -14.49
CA THR A 125 -6.92 -24.51 -13.52
C THR A 125 -5.86 -23.62 -14.15
N GLN A 126 -6.03 -22.32 -13.97
CA GLN A 126 -5.06 -21.30 -14.37
C GLN A 126 -4.89 -20.32 -13.23
N ASP A 127 -3.65 -20.02 -12.88
CA ASP A 127 -3.28 -18.98 -11.93
C ASP A 127 -2.28 -18.00 -12.56
N SER A 128 -2.39 -16.75 -12.17
CA SER A 128 -1.51 -15.68 -12.59
C SER A 128 -1.18 -14.80 -11.39
N LYS A 129 0.10 -14.44 -11.26
CA LYS A 129 0.58 -13.57 -10.20
C LYS A 129 1.49 -12.50 -10.78
N VAL A 130 1.12 -11.25 -10.58
CA VAL A 130 1.89 -10.08 -11.02
C VAL A 130 2.28 -9.26 -9.80
N LYS A 131 3.54 -8.88 -9.73
CA LYS A 131 4.07 -7.97 -8.71
C LYS A 131 4.59 -6.71 -9.39
N THR A 132 4.19 -5.57 -8.87
CA THR A 132 4.67 -4.26 -9.29
C THR A 132 5.29 -3.58 -8.09
N GLN A 133 6.48 -3.04 -8.27
CA GLN A 133 7.15 -2.24 -7.26
C GLN A 133 7.70 -0.99 -7.93
N GLU A 134 7.25 0.16 -7.46
CA GLU A 134 7.78 1.46 -7.84
C GLU A 134 8.29 2.16 -6.59
N ILE A 135 9.56 2.54 -6.60
CA ILE A 135 10.15 3.40 -5.59
C ILE A 135 10.30 4.77 -6.24
N GLY A 136 9.52 5.73 -5.75
CA GLY A 136 9.49 7.07 -6.30
C GLY A 136 10.78 7.85 -6.02
N ASN A 137 11.12 8.74 -6.93
CA ASN A 137 12.27 9.61 -6.81
C ASN A 137 12.09 10.61 -5.67
N ASP A 138 13.21 10.92 -4.99
CA ASP A 138 13.29 12.01 -4.03
C ASP A 138 13.01 13.34 -4.74
N ILE A 139 11.86 13.94 -4.49
CA ILE A 139 11.57 15.28 -4.95
C ILE A 139 12.12 16.26 -3.91
N LYS A 140 13.24 16.85 -4.21
CA LYS A 140 13.75 18.02 -3.48
C LYS A 140 12.98 19.24 -3.97
N ASN A 141 11.96 19.65 -3.25
CA ASN A 141 11.28 20.93 -3.52
C ASN A 141 12.11 22.06 -2.92
N SER A 142 13.00 22.64 -3.70
CA SER A 142 13.52 23.95 -3.46
C SER A 142 12.42 24.97 -3.82
N LEU A 143 11.66 25.40 -2.84
CA LEU A 143 10.83 26.60 -2.99
C LEU A 143 11.77 27.80 -3.19
N PRO A 144 11.61 28.57 -4.27
CA PRO A 144 12.41 29.77 -4.43
C PRO A 144 12.12 30.70 -3.24
N MET A 145 13.15 31.06 -2.52
CA MET A 145 13.06 32.09 -1.49
C MET A 145 12.62 33.39 -2.15
N ARG A 146 11.40 33.84 -1.85
CA ARG A 146 11.00 35.22 -2.11
C ARG A 146 11.78 36.10 -1.14
N HIS A 147 12.79 36.80 -1.63
CA HIS A 147 13.38 37.92 -0.94
C HIS A 147 12.32 39.04 -0.92
N GLN A 148 11.88 39.41 0.27
CA GLN A 148 11.36 40.75 0.57
C GLN A 148 12.40 41.48 1.39
#